data_0b4f36a0a2675dbb22896ba8a12be967
#
_entry.id   0b4f36a0a2675dbb22896ba8a12be967
#
_cell.length_a   1.000
_cell.length_b   1.000
_cell.length_c   1.000
_cell.angle_alpha   90.00
_cell.angle_beta   90.00
_cell.angle_gamma   90.00
#
_symmetry.space_group_name_H-M   'P 1'
#
loop_
_entity.id
_entity.type
_entity.pdbx_description
1 polymer ?
#
loop_
_entity_poly.entity_id
_entity_poly.type
_entity_poly.pdbx_seq_one_letter_code
_entity_poly.pdbx_strand_id
1 'polypeptide(L)'
;DFMAPVERAIYRFCGIDPAVEMNWKQFLKALLTVNLFWFFWGMLLLVFQGWLPLNPDGNPGQSPDLAFNTCISFMVNCNLQHYSGETGLSYFTQLFVIMLFQFVTAACGMAAMAGMMKALAGKTTKTIGNFWVFLTRSVTRILLPLSLAVGILLVINGTPMSFDGKQTLTTLEGAEQVISQGPTAAIVPIKQLGTNGGGYFGTNSAHPLENPNAFTNILECWSILILPMAMVFAFGFYTRRRR
;
A
#
# COMPACT_ATOMS: atom_id res chain seq x y z
N ASP A 1 15.89 0.11 19.68
CA ASP A 1 14.93 -0.16 18.60
C ASP A 1 14.04 1.07 18.41
N PHE A 2 14.28 1.83 17.33
CA PHE A 2 13.67 3.16 17.08
C PHE A 2 12.14 3.09 17.00
N MET A 3 11.57 2.04 16.42
CA MET A 3 10.11 1.92 16.24
C MET A 3 9.39 1.24 17.41
N ALA A 4 10.11 0.71 18.39
CA ALA A 4 9.50 -0.01 19.50
C ALA A 4 8.49 0.82 20.34
N PRO A 5 8.65 2.14 20.55
CA PRO A 5 7.64 2.95 21.24
C PRO A 5 6.32 3.02 20.46
N VAL A 6 6.41 3.21 19.13
CA VAL A 6 5.25 3.28 18.23
C VAL A 6 4.52 1.94 18.22
N GLU A 7 5.24 0.84 18.06
CA GLU A 7 4.67 -0.52 18.07
C GLU A 7 3.96 -0.82 19.39
N ARG A 8 4.57 -0.46 20.54
CA ARG A 8 3.93 -0.63 21.86
C ARG A 8 2.63 0.17 21.99
N ALA A 9 2.61 1.40 21.47
CA ALA A 9 1.40 2.21 21.45
C ALA A 9 0.28 1.54 20.61
N ILE A 10 0.62 1.03 19.42
CA ILE A 10 -0.32 0.29 18.55
C ILE A 10 -0.82 -0.96 19.27
N TYR A 11 0.07 -1.77 19.85
CA TYR A 11 -0.33 -3.00 20.55
C TYR A 11 -1.26 -2.70 21.72
N ARG A 12 -0.96 -1.67 22.50
CA ARG A 12 -1.82 -1.25 23.63
C ARG A 12 -3.19 -0.79 23.16
N PHE A 13 -3.23 0.04 22.12
CA PHE A 13 -4.49 0.57 21.56
C PHE A 13 -5.37 -0.53 20.96
N CYS A 14 -4.75 -1.51 20.27
CA CYS A 14 -5.45 -2.60 19.62
C CYS A 14 -5.66 -3.83 20.52
N GLY A 15 -5.22 -3.80 21.78
CA GLY A 15 -5.33 -4.95 22.71
C GLY A 15 -4.51 -6.18 22.27
N ILE A 16 -3.39 -5.96 21.56
CA ILE A 16 -2.51 -7.01 21.06
C ILE A 16 -1.47 -7.36 22.12
N ASP A 17 -1.42 -8.64 22.54
CA ASP A 17 -0.31 -9.16 23.33
C ASP A 17 0.77 -9.73 22.37
N PRO A 18 1.94 -9.08 22.27
CA PRO A 18 3.01 -9.52 21.38
C PRO A 18 3.69 -10.84 21.81
N ALA A 19 3.48 -11.29 23.05
CA ALA A 19 4.05 -12.53 23.56
C ALA A 19 3.22 -13.77 23.19
N VAL A 20 1.94 -13.59 22.84
CA VAL A 20 1.05 -14.70 22.46
C VAL A 20 1.37 -15.18 21.07
N GLU A 21 1.68 -16.45 20.92
CA GLU A 21 1.81 -17.11 19.63
C GLU A 21 0.51 -17.76 19.19
N MET A 22 0.18 -17.62 17.91
CA MET A 22 -1.04 -18.14 17.29
C MET A 22 -0.80 -19.48 16.60
N ASN A 23 -1.76 -20.38 16.71
CA ASN A 23 -1.84 -21.51 15.81
C ASN A 23 -2.34 -21.07 14.43
N TRP A 24 -2.30 -21.95 13.43
CA TRP A 24 -2.66 -21.59 12.06
C TRP A 24 -4.13 -21.12 11.90
N LYS A 25 -5.07 -21.63 12.71
CA LYS A 25 -6.49 -21.22 12.67
C LYS A 25 -6.66 -19.80 13.22
N GLN A 26 -6.00 -19.51 14.33
CA GLN A 26 -6.00 -18.17 14.92
C GLN A 26 -5.35 -17.15 14.00
N PHE A 27 -4.24 -17.52 13.37
CA PHE A 27 -3.51 -16.69 12.41
C PHE A 27 -4.37 -16.39 11.17
N LEU A 28 -5.00 -17.41 10.59
CA LEU A 28 -5.94 -17.26 9.47
C LEU A 28 -7.14 -16.38 9.86
N LYS A 29 -7.72 -16.61 11.04
CA LYS A 29 -8.83 -15.77 11.54
C LYS A 29 -8.40 -14.30 11.64
N ALA A 30 -7.21 -14.01 12.17
CA ALA A 30 -6.71 -12.66 12.29
C ALA A 30 -6.52 -12.01 10.90
N LEU A 31 -5.94 -12.74 9.94
CA LEU A 31 -5.78 -12.30 8.55
C LEU A 31 -7.14 -11.99 7.89
N LEU A 32 -8.12 -12.89 8.03
CA LEU A 32 -9.45 -12.66 7.47
C LEU A 32 -10.18 -11.50 8.15
N THR A 33 -10.01 -11.34 9.46
CA THR A 33 -10.61 -10.23 10.21
C THR A 33 -10.10 -8.87 9.75
N VAL A 34 -8.78 -8.72 9.57
CA VAL A 34 -8.21 -7.45 9.09
C VAL A 34 -8.67 -7.12 7.67
N ASN A 35 -8.72 -8.14 6.80
CA ASN A 35 -9.21 -7.95 5.45
C ASN A 35 -10.69 -7.52 5.43
N LEU A 36 -11.53 -8.19 6.19
CA LEU A 36 -12.96 -7.86 6.27
C LEU A 36 -13.18 -6.43 6.82
N PHE A 37 -12.43 -6.02 7.85
CA PHE A 37 -12.49 -4.68 8.41
C PHE A 37 -12.16 -3.62 7.33
N TRP A 38 -11.05 -3.79 6.63
CA TRP A 38 -10.63 -2.85 5.60
C TRP A 38 -11.55 -2.86 4.38
N PHE A 39 -12.15 -4.00 4.05
CA PHE A 39 -13.17 -4.06 3.00
C PHE A 39 -14.33 -3.10 3.28
N PHE A 40 -14.92 -3.17 4.47
CA PHE A 40 -16.02 -2.26 4.83
C PHE A 40 -15.57 -0.81 4.94
N TRP A 41 -14.36 -0.57 5.45
CA TRP A 41 -13.75 0.76 5.46
C TRP A 41 -13.65 1.35 4.05
N GLY A 42 -13.09 0.61 3.11
CA GLY A 42 -12.94 1.04 1.72
C GLY A 42 -14.28 1.27 1.03
N MET A 43 -15.23 0.34 1.18
CA MET A 43 -16.58 0.49 0.63
C MET A 43 -17.24 1.78 1.12
N LEU A 44 -17.19 2.05 2.43
CA LEU A 44 -17.76 3.25 3.01
C LEU A 44 -17.14 4.52 2.40
N LEU A 45 -15.81 4.60 2.37
CA LEU A 45 -15.14 5.80 1.91
C LEU A 45 -15.28 6.02 0.39
N LEU A 46 -15.21 4.98 -0.43
CA LEU A 46 -15.34 5.10 -1.88
C LEU A 46 -16.75 5.51 -2.33
N VAL A 47 -17.78 4.93 -1.71
CA VAL A 47 -19.16 5.27 -2.04
C VAL A 47 -19.51 6.70 -1.60
N PHE A 48 -19.00 7.14 -0.45
CA PHE A 48 -19.33 8.43 0.13
C PHE A 48 -18.27 9.52 -0.10
N GLN A 49 -17.27 9.29 -0.96
CA GLN A 49 -16.16 10.23 -1.15
C GLN A 49 -16.57 11.63 -1.58
N GLY A 50 -17.69 11.79 -2.27
CA GLY A 50 -18.19 13.10 -2.68
C GLY A 50 -18.52 14.06 -1.52
N TRP A 51 -18.72 13.52 -0.31
CA TRP A 51 -18.99 14.29 0.91
C TRP A 51 -17.76 14.43 1.82
N LEU A 52 -16.65 13.77 1.46
CA LEU A 52 -15.45 13.77 2.27
C LEU A 52 -14.55 14.99 1.93
N PRO A 53 -13.71 15.42 2.88
CA PRO A 53 -12.74 16.49 2.63
C PRO A 53 -11.68 16.08 1.60
N LEU A 54 -10.79 17.01 1.24
CA LEU A 54 -9.72 16.80 0.26
C LEU A 54 -10.25 16.33 -1.11
N ASN A 55 -11.34 16.93 -1.56
CA ASN A 55 -11.96 16.69 -2.87
C ASN A 55 -12.09 18.01 -3.66
N PRO A 56 -10.97 18.66 -4.02
CA PRO A 56 -11.00 19.97 -4.68
C PRO A 56 -11.64 19.92 -6.07
N ASP A 57 -11.59 18.76 -6.72
CA ASP A 57 -12.14 18.55 -8.05
C ASP A 57 -13.64 18.14 -8.06
N GLY A 58 -14.25 17.98 -6.88
CA GLY A 58 -15.65 17.61 -6.75
C GLY A 58 -16.01 16.21 -7.29
N ASN A 59 -15.04 15.26 -7.24
CA ASN A 59 -15.27 13.91 -7.73
C ASN A 59 -16.42 13.23 -6.97
N PRO A 60 -17.42 12.65 -7.68
CA PRO A 60 -18.57 11.98 -7.06
C PRO A 60 -18.16 10.67 -6.38
N GLY A 61 -19.05 10.11 -5.56
CA GLY A 61 -18.89 8.75 -5.01
C GLY A 61 -18.80 7.72 -6.12
N GLN A 62 -18.03 6.64 -5.89
CA GLN A 62 -18.05 5.50 -6.80
C GLN A 62 -19.39 4.77 -6.72
N SER A 63 -19.84 4.18 -7.82
CA SER A 63 -20.97 3.26 -7.79
C SER A 63 -20.65 2.04 -6.90
N PRO A 64 -21.65 1.44 -6.22
CA PRO A 64 -21.38 0.33 -5.29
C PRO A 64 -20.66 -0.86 -5.91
N ASP A 65 -20.94 -1.18 -7.17
CA ASP A 65 -20.29 -2.24 -7.94
C ASP A 65 -18.81 -1.93 -8.21
N LEU A 66 -18.49 -0.68 -8.60
CA LEU A 66 -17.13 -0.24 -8.81
C LEU A 66 -16.36 -0.17 -7.49
N ALA A 67 -16.97 0.35 -6.41
CA ALA A 67 -16.37 0.38 -5.09
C ALA A 67 -16.08 -1.03 -4.56
N PHE A 68 -17.01 -1.98 -4.77
CA PHE A 68 -16.81 -3.39 -4.43
C PHE A 68 -15.61 -3.97 -5.17
N ASN A 69 -15.55 -3.80 -6.49
CA ASN A 69 -14.46 -4.29 -7.32
C ASN A 69 -13.13 -3.68 -6.89
N THR A 70 -13.08 -2.35 -6.67
CA THR A 70 -11.91 -1.65 -6.18
C THR A 70 -11.44 -2.21 -4.84
N CYS A 71 -12.34 -2.37 -3.86
CA CYS A 71 -11.99 -2.90 -2.55
C CYS A 71 -11.42 -4.32 -2.65
N ILE A 72 -12.09 -5.23 -3.36
CA ILE A 72 -11.60 -6.60 -3.49
C ILE A 72 -10.25 -6.64 -4.19
N SER A 73 -10.08 -5.88 -5.28
CA SER A 73 -8.83 -5.85 -6.03
C SER A 73 -7.66 -5.36 -5.18
N PHE A 74 -7.86 -4.29 -4.41
CA PHE A 74 -6.82 -3.76 -3.52
C PHE A 74 -6.58 -4.65 -2.29
N MET A 75 -7.61 -5.31 -1.78
CA MET A 75 -7.48 -6.22 -0.62
C MET A 75 -6.68 -7.50 -0.92
N VAL A 76 -6.69 -7.98 -2.14
CA VAL A 76 -5.91 -9.15 -2.57
C VAL A 76 -4.56 -8.80 -3.18
N ASN A 77 -4.13 -7.55 -3.06
CA ASN A 77 -2.87 -7.03 -3.61
C ASN A 77 -2.77 -7.15 -5.14
N CYS A 78 -3.90 -7.15 -5.85
CA CYS A 78 -3.98 -7.22 -7.30
C CYS A 78 -3.97 -5.83 -7.94
N ASN A 79 -4.69 -4.90 -7.32
CA ASN A 79 -4.80 -3.48 -7.66
C ASN A 79 -5.20 -3.19 -9.11
N LEU A 80 -6.04 -4.03 -9.70
CA LEU A 80 -6.68 -3.72 -10.98
C LEU A 80 -7.61 -2.52 -10.82
N GLN A 81 -7.35 -1.48 -11.61
CA GLN A 81 -8.13 -0.26 -11.61
C GLN A 81 -9.10 -0.26 -12.78
N HIS A 82 -10.40 -0.23 -12.50
CA HIS A 82 -11.46 -0.04 -13.48
C HIS A 82 -11.94 1.42 -13.50
N TYR A 83 -11.07 2.32 -13.11
CA TYR A 83 -11.26 3.78 -13.03
C TYR A 83 -9.90 4.48 -13.21
N SER A 84 -9.94 5.74 -13.61
CA SER A 84 -8.77 6.62 -13.56
C SER A 84 -8.76 7.38 -12.23
N GLY A 85 -7.72 7.18 -11.41
CA GLY A 85 -7.67 7.74 -10.06
C GLY A 85 -7.69 9.27 -10.06
N GLU A 86 -7.02 9.89 -11.02
CA GLU A 86 -6.94 11.33 -11.21
C GLU A 86 -8.29 12.01 -11.53
N THR A 87 -9.28 11.26 -11.99
CA THR A 87 -10.61 11.77 -12.34
C THR A 87 -11.73 11.14 -11.54
N GLY A 88 -11.50 9.97 -10.94
CA GLY A 88 -12.54 9.19 -10.27
C GLY A 88 -12.42 9.14 -8.76
N LEU A 89 -11.29 9.59 -8.17
CA LEU A 89 -11.07 9.55 -6.73
C LEU A 89 -10.71 10.91 -6.15
N SER A 90 -11.24 11.20 -4.96
CA SER A 90 -10.78 12.33 -4.15
C SER A 90 -9.38 12.05 -3.57
N TYR A 91 -8.63 13.08 -3.19
CA TYR A 91 -7.34 12.89 -2.51
C TYR A 91 -7.50 12.16 -1.17
N PHE A 92 -8.64 12.35 -0.51
CA PHE A 92 -8.97 11.62 0.71
C PHE A 92 -8.99 10.12 0.45
N THR A 93 -9.73 9.66 -0.56
CA THR A 93 -9.80 8.23 -0.88
C THR A 93 -8.51 7.69 -1.47
N GLN A 94 -7.77 8.49 -2.24
CA GLN A 94 -6.43 8.13 -2.71
C GLN A 94 -5.48 7.81 -1.54
N LEU A 95 -5.52 8.59 -0.46
CA LEU A 95 -4.63 8.38 0.70
C LEU A 95 -5.17 7.34 1.69
N PHE A 96 -6.46 7.46 2.08
CA PHE A 96 -7.05 6.65 3.15
C PHE A 96 -7.71 5.35 2.70
N VAL A 97 -7.80 5.12 1.38
CA VAL A 97 -8.19 3.82 0.82
C VAL A 97 -7.04 3.26 -0.01
N ILE A 98 -6.71 3.87 -1.13
CA ILE A 98 -5.77 3.31 -2.10
C ILE A 98 -4.38 3.12 -1.49
N MET A 99 -3.75 4.18 -1.02
CA MET A 99 -2.41 4.11 -0.40
C MET A 99 -2.42 3.23 0.86
N LEU A 100 -3.40 3.41 1.74
CA LEU A 100 -3.50 2.64 2.99
C LEU A 100 -3.65 1.14 2.72
N PHE A 101 -4.47 0.75 1.74
CA PHE A 101 -4.62 -0.65 1.37
C PHE A 101 -3.33 -1.23 0.81
N GLN A 102 -2.57 -0.48 0.05
CA GLN A 102 -1.28 -0.91 -0.44
C GLN A 102 -0.30 -1.24 0.71
N PHE A 103 -0.31 -0.45 1.78
CA PHE A 103 0.45 -0.78 2.99
C PHE A 103 -0.09 -2.03 3.69
N VAL A 104 -1.39 -2.10 3.90
CA VAL A 104 -2.03 -3.20 4.65
C VAL A 104 -1.86 -4.52 3.92
N THR A 105 -2.14 -4.56 2.62
CA THR A 105 -2.11 -5.82 1.86
C THR A 105 -0.70 -6.34 1.64
N ALA A 106 0.25 -5.46 1.35
CA ALA A 106 1.67 -5.83 1.30
C ALA A 106 2.14 -6.38 2.65
N ALA A 107 1.78 -5.72 3.76
CA ALA A 107 2.12 -6.19 5.10
C ALA A 107 1.41 -7.49 5.47
N CYS A 108 0.16 -7.72 5.02
CA CYS A 108 -0.54 -9.01 5.16
C CYS A 108 0.20 -10.13 4.44
N GLY A 109 0.67 -9.89 3.21
CA GLY A 109 1.47 -10.83 2.45
C GLY A 109 2.79 -11.17 3.15
N MET A 110 3.50 -10.15 3.66
CA MET A 110 4.73 -10.34 4.44
C MET A 110 4.48 -11.11 5.75
N ALA A 111 3.38 -10.81 6.45
CA ALA A 111 3.00 -11.52 7.67
C ALA A 111 2.66 -12.99 7.39
N ALA A 112 1.90 -13.27 6.33
CA ALA A 112 1.58 -14.61 5.90
C ALA A 112 2.84 -15.41 5.53
N MET A 113 3.76 -14.79 4.80
CA MET A 113 5.04 -15.39 4.44
C MET A 113 5.89 -15.68 5.68
N ALA A 114 5.96 -14.77 6.66
CA ALA A 114 6.69 -14.99 7.90
C ALA A 114 6.12 -16.17 8.70
N GLY A 115 4.79 -16.29 8.80
CA GLY A 115 4.12 -17.43 9.41
C GLY A 115 4.42 -18.74 8.68
N MET A 116 4.39 -18.74 7.35
CA MET A 116 4.74 -19.89 6.52
C MET A 116 6.21 -20.30 6.67
N MET A 117 7.13 -19.34 6.66
CA MET A 117 8.56 -19.59 6.89
C MET A 117 8.77 -20.29 8.25
N LYS A 118 8.09 -19.82 9.29
CA LYS A 118 8.16 -20.41 10.63
C LYS A 118 7.60 -21.84 10.65
N ALA A 119 6.49 -22.08 9.95
CA ALA A 119 5.90 -23.40 9.81
C ALA A 119 6.83 -24.40 9.08
N LEU A 120 7.41 -23.98 7.96
CA LEU A 120 8.29 -24.82 7.14
C LEU A 120 9.66 -25.10 7.80
N ALA A 121 10.16 -24.17 8.61
CA ALA A 121 11.43 -24.35 9.31
C ALA A 121 11.32 -25.29 10.53
N GLY A 122 10.12 -25.41 11.12
CA GLY A 122 9.86 -26.27 12.25
C GLY A 122 9.57 -27.72 11.81
N LYS A 123 10.12 -28.70 12.52
CA LYS A 123 9.80 -30.13 12.26
C LYS A 123 8.37 -30.48 12.72
N THR A 124 7.97 -29.96 13.89
CA THR A 124 6.61 -30.05 14.46
C THR A 124 6.33 -28.76 15.20
N THR A 125 5.55 -27.86 14.59
CA THR A 125 5.22 -26.60 15.23
C THR A 125 3.71 -26.50 15.51
N LYS A 126 3.36 -26.19 16.76
CA LYS A 126 1.97 -25.94 17.15
C LYS A 126 1.55 -24.50 16.86
N THR A 127 2.52 -23.57 16.75
CA THR A 127 2.32 -22.14 16.56
C THR A 127 3.19 -21.60 15.45
N ILE A 128 2.70 -20.59 14.76
CA ILE A 128 3.37 -19.98 13.58
C ILE A 128 3.67 -18.49 13.77
N GLY A 129 3.66 -18.01 15.01
CA GLY A 129 3.91 -16.64 15.38
C GLY A 129 2.63 -15.85 15.64
N ASN A 130 2.73 -14.54 15.70
CA ASN A 130 1.61 -13.63 15.93
C ASN A 130 1.39 -12.77 14.68
N PHE A 131 0.25 -12.93 14.01
CA PHE A 131 -0.10 -12.21 12.79
C PHE A 131 -0.03 -10.68 12.98
N TRP A 132 -0.59 -10.16 14.06
CA TRP A 132 -0.65 -8.73 14.32
C TRP A 132 0.72 -8.11 14.53
N VAL A 133 1.61 -8.85 15.18
CA VAL A 133 3.00 -8.43 15.37
C VAL A 133 3.75 -8.41 14.03
N PHE A 134 3.56 -9.43 13.20
CA PHE A 134 4.17 -9.47 11.87
C PHE A 134 3.65 -8.36 10.98
N LEU A 135 2.33 -8.15 10.95
CA LEU A 135 1.68 -7.07 10.22
C LEU A 135 2.24 -5.70 10.63
N THR A 136 2.18 -5.39 11.92
CA THR A 136 2.65 -4.09 12.45
C THR A 136 4.11 -3.84 12.12
N ARG A 137 4.99 -4.83 12.35
CA ARG A 137 6.43 -4.70 12.08
C ARG A 137 6.74 -4.59 10.60
N SER A 138 6.00 -5.28 9.74
CA SER A 138 6.14 -5.13 8.28
C SER A 138 5.86 -3.69 7.84
N VAL A 139 4.81 -3.07 8.38
CA VAL A 139 4.52 -1.65 8.09
C VAL A 139 5.58 -0.74 8.70
N THR A 140 5.80 -0.81 10.00
CA THR A 140 6.57 0.21 10.74
C THR A 140 8.07 0.14 10.49
N ARG A 141 8.61 -1.07 10.27
CA ARG A 141 10.07 -1.27 10.14
C ARG A 141 10.57 -1.41 8.72
N ILE A 142 9.70 -1.77 7.77
CA ILE A 142 10.10 -2.08 6.40
C ILE A 142 9.39 -1.16 5.42
N LEU A 143 8.07 -1.29 5.29
CA LEU A 143 7.34 -0.59 4.23
C LEU A 143 7.36 0.92 4.41
N LEU A 144 7.06 1.43 5.60
CA LEU A 144 6.98 2.87 5.84
C LEU A 144 8.33 3.59 5.68
N PRO A 145 9.44 3.13 6.29
CA PRO A 145 10.73 3.79 6.11
C PRO A 145 11.23 3.76 4.66
N LEU A 146 11.06 2.63 3.98
CA LEU A 146 11.46 2.52 2.57
C LEU A 146 10.58 3.38 1.68
N SER A 147 9.25 3.39 1.90
CA SER A 147 8.33 4.24 1.14
C SER A 147 8.65 5.72 1.32
N LEU A 148 9.01 6.14 2.53
CA LEU A 148 9.41 7.53 2.78
C LEU A 148 10.69 7.88 2.00
N ALA A 149 11.70 7.01 2.03
CA ALA A 149 12.95 7.23 1.31
C ALA A 149 12.73 7.30 -0.21
N VAL A 150 11.98 6.36 -0.78
CA VAL A 150 11.64 6.36 -2.21
C VAL A 150 10.79 7.57 -2.57
N GLY A 151 9.81 7.94 -1.72
CA GLY A 151 8.96 9.11 -1.94
C GLY A 151 9.73 10.42 -2.01
N ILE A 152 10.70 10.62 -1.12
CA ILE A 152 11.59 11.78 -1.15
C ILE A 152 12.37 11.82 -2.48
N LEU A 153 12.93 10.69 -2.92
CA LEU A 153 13.65 10.61 -4.19
C LEU A 153 12.75 10.91 -5.39
N LEU A 154 11.50 10.44 -5.39
CA LEU A 154 10.53 10.74 -6.44
C LEU A 154 10.16 12.23 -6.47
N VAL A 155 9.90 12.85 -5.32
CA VAL A 155 9.62 14.31 -5.23
C VAL A 155 10.79 15.13 -5.76
N ILE A 156 12.02 14.81 -5.38
CA ILE A 156 13.23 15.49 -5.88
C ILE A 156 13.33 15.37 -7.41
N ASN A 157 12.82 14.30 -8.00
CA ASN A 157 12.83 14.06 -9.44
C ASN A 157 11.60 14.56 -10.19
N GLY A 158 10.65 15.24 -9.50
CA GLY A 158 9.53 15.93 -10.15
C GLY A 158 8.17 15.21 -10.03
N THR A 159 8.07 14.10 -9.28
CA THR A 159 6.77 13.51 -8.96
C THR A 159 5.99 14.44 -8.01
N PRO A 160 4.77 14.86 -8.34
CA PRO A 160 4.04 15.85 -7.54
C PRO A 160 3.59 15.29 -6.19
N MET A 161 3.58 16.19 -5.21
CA MET A 161 3.01 15.99 -3.88
C MET A 161 2.25 17.24 -3.49
N SER A 162 1.03 17.39 -3.98
CA SER A 162 0.17 18.56 -3.79
C SER A 162 -1.22 18.15 -3.35
N PHE A 163 -1.94 19.10 -2.76
CA PHE A 163 -3.37 18.99 -2.46
C PHE A 163 -4.20 20.02 -3.25
N ASP A 164 -3.56 20.70 -4.19
CA ASP A 164 -4.23 21.62 -5.11
C ASP A 164 -5.07 20.81 -6.11
N GLY A 165 -6.19 21.38 -6.55
CA GLY A 165 -7.01 20.78 -7.60
C GLY A 165 -6.30 20.77 -8.96
N LYS A 166 -7.00 20.25 -9.95
CA LYS A 166 -6.53 20.22 -11.33
C LYS A 166 -6.18 21.62 -11.82
N GLN A 167 -5.08 21.73 -12.57
CA GLN A 167 -4.64 22.96 -13.19
C GLN A 167 -4.91 22.94 -14.68
N THR A 168 -5.50 24.00 -15.20
CA THR A 168 -5.68 24.18 -16.65
C THR A 168 -4.53 25.02 -17.18
N LEU A 169 -3.82 24.45 -18.13
CA LEU A 169 -2.71 25.09 -18.83
C LEU A 169 -3.04 25.24 -20.30
N THR A 170 -2.56 26.31 -20.92
CA THR A 170 -2.64 26.47 -22.38
C THR A 170 -1.35 25.93 -23.00
N THR A 171 -1.47 24.97 -23.91
CA THR A 171 -0.33 24.41 -24.64
C THR A 171 0.25 25.44 -25.61
N LEU A 172 1.45 25.17 -26.12
CA LEU A 172 2.09 26.03 -27.12
C LEU A 172 1.26 26.17 -28.40
N GLU A 173 0.40 25.19 -28.69
CA GLU A 173 -0.52 25.17 -29.82
C GLU A 173 -1.84 25.88 -29.56
N GLY A 174 -2.02 26.44 -28.35
CA GLY A 174 -3.22 27.17 -27.94
C GLY A 174 -4.37 26.27 -27.44
N ALA A 175 -4.18 24.96 -27.30
CA ALA A 175 -5.16 24.06 -26.73
C ALA A 175 -5.13 24.09 -25.19
N GLU A 176 -6.28 23.95 -24.56
CA GLU A 176 -6.36 23.77 -23.12
C GLU A 176 -6.04 22.34 -22.69
N GLN A 177 -5.19 22.19 -21.69
CA GLN A 177 -4.82 20.92 -21.10
C GLN A 177 -5.05 20.97 -19.60
N VAL A 178 -5.82 20.00 -19.07
CA VAL A 178 -6.07 19.85 -17.63
C VAL A 178 -5.08 18.84 -17.04
N ILE A 179 -4.31 19.27 -16.06
CA ILE A 179 -3.30 18.44 -15.38
C ILE A 179 -3.70 18.23 -13.93
N SER A 180 -3.83 16.97 -13.53
CA SER A 180 -3.99 16.58 -12.13
C SER A 180 -2.60 16.39 -11.51
N GLN A 181 -2.35 16.98 -10.35
CA GLN A 181 -1.07 16.87 -9.65
C GLN A 181 -1.15 16.00 -8.39
N GLY A 182 -2.08 16.23 -7.50
CA GLY A 182 -2.42 15.44 -6.33
C GLY A 182 -1.26 14.91 -5.47
N PRO A 183 -1.54 14.06 -4.48
CA PRO A 183 -0.53 13.45 -3.61
C PRO A 183 0.12 12.20 -4.24
N THR A 184 0.57 12.30 -5.48
CA THR A 184 1.12 11.18 -6.28
C THR A 184 2.33 10.54 -5.61
N ALA A 185 3.26 11.36 -5.11
CA ALA A 185 4.49 10.86 -4.49
C ALA A 185 4.28 10.13 -3.15
N ALA A 186 3.10 10.21 -2.54
CA ALA A 186 2.75 9.39 -1.38
C ALA A 186 2.36 7.96 -1.77
N ILE A 187 1.80 7.78 -2.97
CA ILE A 187 1.22 6.51 -3.43
C ILE A 187 2.25 5.66 -4.17
N VAL A 188 3.00 6.24 -5.10
CA VAL A 188 3.95 5.51 -5.95
C VAL A 188 4.97 4.66 -5.18
N PRO A 189 5.59 5.14 -4.08
CA PRO A 189 6.55 4.33 -3.33
C PRO A 189 5.99 3.02 -2.81
N ILE A 190 4.84 3.07 -2.15
CA ILE A 190 4.22 1.86 -1.60
C ILE A 190 3.60 0.99 -2.69
N LYS A 191 3.09 1.59 -3.77
CA LYS A 191 2.66 0.86 -4.95
C LYS A 191 3.76 -0.06 -5.45
N GLN A 192 4.99 0.42 -5.53
CA GLN A 192 6.13 -0.34 -6.02
C GLN A 192 6.69 -1.30 -4.96
N LEU A 193 7.03 -0.81 -3.77
CA LEU A 193 7.58 -1.64 -2.68
C LEU A 193 6.63 -2.75 -2.24
N GLY A 194 5.33 -2.47 -2.24
CA GLY A 194 4.29 -3.45 -1.90
C GLY A 194 3.95 -4.42 -3.03
N THR A 195 4.56 -4.27 -4.21
CA THR A 195 4.24 -5.05 -5.43
C THR A 195 2.77 -4.97 -5.83
N ASN A 196 2.13 -3.84 -5.57
CA ASN A 196 0.69 -3.66 -5.69
C ASN A 196 0.24 -3.49 -7.16
N GLY A 197 0.73 -2.46 -7.84
CA GLY A 197 0.44 -2.19 -9.24
C GLY A 197 -0.51 -1.03 -9.50
N GLY A 198 -1.54 -0.79 -8.70
CA GLY A 198 -2.46 0.34 -8.87
C GLY A 198 -1.84 1.66 -8.42
N GLY A 199 -1.91 2.70 -9.26
CA GLY A 199 -1.31 4.01 -9.03
C GLY A 199 -2.31 5.14 -8.77
N TYR A 200 -1.77 6.35 -8.71
CA TYR A 200 -2.56 7.57 -8.65
C TYR A 200 -3.27 7.83 -9.99
N PHE A 201 -2.53 7.71 -11.10
CA PHE A 201 -3.07 7.83 -12.46
C PHE A 201 -3.57 6.48 -12.98
N GLY A 202 -4.59 6.51 -13.85
CA GLY A 202 -5.13 5.30 -14.49
C GLY A 202 -4.10 4.53 -15.32
N THR A 203 -3.15 5.24 -15.93
CA THR A 203 -2.02 4.67 -16.69
C THR A 203 -0.87 4.22 -15.82
N ASN A 204 -0.96 4.44 -14.50
CA ASN A 204 0.08 4.11 -13.53
C ASN A 204 1.45 4.74 -13.87
N SER A 205 2.54 4.02 -13.67
CA SER A 205 3.91 4.48 -13.93
C SER A 205 4.26 4.71 -15.41
N ALA A 206 3.32 4.53 -16.32
CA ALA A 206 3.44 5.06 -17.68
C ALA A 206 3.14 6.58 -17.74
N HIS A 207 2.51 7.14 -16.71
CA HIS A 207 2.26 8.57 -16.61
C HIS A 207 3.52 9.33 -16.21
N PRO A 208 3.89 10.41 -16.91
CA PRO A 208 5.14 11.14 -16.63
C PRO A 208 5.17 11.81 -15.25
N LEU A 209 4.02 12.05 -14.61
CA LEU A 209 3.97 12.56 -13.24
C LEU A 209 4.12 11.48 -12.16
N GLU A 210 3.98 10.19 -12.48
CA GLU A 210 4.39 9.12 -11.57
C GLU A 210 5.86 8.75 -11.76
N ASN A 211 6.34 8.73 -13.01
CA ASN A 211 7.66 8.29 -13.40
C ASN A 211 8.30 9.29 -14.40
N PRO A 212 8.83 10.43 -13.91
CA PRO A 212 9.23 11.54 -14.75
C PRO A 212 10.48 11.29 -15.60
N ASN A 213 11.38 10.37 -15.22
CA ASN A 213 12.65 10.20 -15.92
C ASN A 213 13.23 8.78 -15.77
N ALA A 214 14.35 8.51 -16.45
CA ALA A 214 15.00 7.21 -16.44
C ALA A 214 15.47 6.76 -15.05
N PHE A 215 15.91 7.70 -14.20
CA PHE A 215 16.30 7.38 -12.82
C PHE A 215 15.12 6.89 -12.00
N THR A 216 13.98 7.58 -12.07
CA THR A 216 12.77 7.17 -11.36
C THR A 216 12.27 5.82 -11.86
N ASN A 217 12.36 5.55 -13.16
CA ASN A 217 12.02 4.26 -13.73
C ASN A 217 12.88 3.11 -13.16
N ILE A 218 14.19 3.30 -13.08
CA ILE A 218 15.10 2.31 -12.46
C ILE A 218 14.77 2.13 -10.96
N LEU A 219 14.53 3.24 -10.25
CA LEU A 219 14.18 3.22 -8.83
C LEU A 219 12.88 2.46 -8.57
N GLU A 220 11.85 2.68 -9.40
CA GLU A 220 10.58 1.97 -9.29
C GLU A 220 10.72 0.47 -9.61
N CYS A 221 11.43 0.11 -10.69
CA CYS A 221 11.70 -1.28 -11.03
C CYS A 221 12.49 -2.00 -9.91
N TRP A 222 13.49 -1.33 -9.34
CA TRP A 222 14.23 -1.86 -8.19
C TRP A 222 13.32 -2.04 -6.97
N SER A 223 12.45 -1.08 -6.70
CA SER A 223 11.53 -1.12 -5.56
C SER A 223 10.55 -2.29 -5.62
N ILE A 224 10.08 -2.67 -6.80
CA ILE A 224 9.21 -3.84 -6.98
C ILE A 224 9.95 -5.14 -6.61
N LEU A 225 11.21 -5.25 -6.94
CA LEU A 225 11.97 -6.49 -6.82
C LEU A 225 12.62 -6.70 -5.45
N ILE A 226 12.99 -5.61 -4.77
CA ILE A 226 13.86 -5.69 -3.59
C ILE A 226 13.25 -6.48 -2.43
N LEU A 227 11.98 -6.27 -2.12
CA LEU A 227 11.32 -6.95 -1.00
C LEU A 227 11.05 -8.44 -1.30
N PRO A 228 10.47 -8.85 -2.45
CA PRO A 228 10.36 -10.26 -2.80
C PRO A 228 11.70 -11.00 -2.77
N MET A 229 12.75 -10.40 -3.33
CA MET A 229 14.08 -10.98 -3.29
C MET A 229 14.61 -11.12 -1.85
N ALA A 230 14.49 -10.06 -1.04
CA ALA A 230 14.91 -10.07 0.36
C ALA A 230 14.16 -11.14 1.17
N MET A 231 12.88 -11.39 0.89
CA MET A 231 12.10 -12.44 1.56
C MET A 231 12.63 -13.85 1.25
N VAL A 232 13.06 -14.12 0.02
CA VAL A 232 13.69 -15.41 -0.35
C VAL A 232 14.99 -15.61 0.42
N PHE A 233 15.85 -14.59 0.45
CA PHE A 233 17.09 -14.66 1.24
C PHE A 233 16.82 -14.83 2.74
N ALA A 234 15.85 -14.08 3.29
CA ALA A 234 15.43 -14.17 4.68
C ALA A 234 15.02 -15.61 5.05
N PHE A 235 14.28 -16.30 4.17
CA PHE A 235 13.93 -17.71 4.35
C PHE A 235 15.16 -18.62 4.38
N GLY A 236 16.10 -18.42 3.46
CA GLY A 236 17.37 -19.17 3.43
C GLY A 236 18.17 -19.00 4.73
N PHE A 237 18.28 -17.77 5.24
CA PHE A 237 18.95 -17.50 6.52
C PHE A 237 18.19 -18.11 7.71
N TYR A 238 16.87 -17.98 7.73
CA TYR A 238 16.05 -18.51 8.81
C TYR A 238 16.12 -20.03 8.91
N THR A 239 16.13 -20.74 7.79
CA THR A 239 16.23 -22.20 7.73
C THR A 239 17.68 -22.70 7.86
N ARG A 240 18.66 -21.80 7.93
CA ARG A 240 20.11 -22.11 7.88
C ARG A 240 20.55 -22.90 6.65
N ARG A 241 19.76 -22.89 5.59
CA ARG A 241 20.05 -23.51 4.29
C ARG A 241 20.33 -22.39 3.29
N ARG A 242 21.62 -22.22 2.95
CA ARG A 242 22.09 -21.17 2.04
C ARG A 242 22.26 -21.65 0.59
N ARG A 243 21.74 -22.85 0.28
CA ARG A 243 21.83 -23.46 -1.06
C ARG A 243 20.43 -23.76 -1.57
#